data_ae4656107dbc7aea7006534e09b1189f
#
_entry.id   ae4656107dbc7aea7006534e09b1189f
#
_cell.length_a   1.000
_cell.length_b   1.000
_cell.length_c   1.000
_cell.angle_alpha   90.00
_cell.angle_beta   90.00
_cell.angle_gamma   90.00
#
_symmetry.space_group_name_H-M   'P 1'
#
loop_
_entity.id
_entity.type
_entity.pdbx_description
1 polymer ?
#
loop_
_entity_poly.entity_id
_entity_poly.type
_entity_poly.pdbx_seq_one_letter_code
_entity_poly.pdbx_strand_id
1 'polypeptide(L)'
;MRLTPITNSFSSGELSPRLMGRTDSPKYASGCEVMENFIALPHGGAKRRGGTEFINEVKNSAHTTRLIPFEFSVDQTYVLEFGNNYIRFYTNGGQIQANSAAYEITTAYTHSQVNDLQFAQNADVMWIVHPSHKPRKLTRLAHASWTIADEEFKKGPFLPVNQDETLTISFASTSATTQNITASASLFNSSHVGGDFLIDTIPTVATGEVVWVRVNSVASATVANVTIKDLGYMPQDTNPTNLWQEPAFTTIKGYPSGVVFYEQRLWYAGTVSKPQTFWASKTGEYE
;
A
#
# COMPACT_ATOMS: atom_id res chain seq x y z
N MET A 1 -1.98 -62.63 21.89
CA MET A 1 -2.88 -62.08 20.86
C MET A 1 -2.35 -60.70 20.53
N ARG A 2 -1.97 -60.40 19.27
CA ARG A 2 -1.43 -59.10 18.88
C ARG A 2 -2.66 -58.24 18.47
N LEU A 3 -3.05 -57.28 19.28
CA LEU A 3 -4.12 -56.32 18.95
C LEU A 3 -3.55 -55.33 17.93
N THR A 4 -4.12 -55.29 16.75
CA THR A 4 -3.80 -54.25 15.75
C THR A 4 -4.85 -53.16 15.88
N PRO A 5 -4.48 -51.95 16.31
CA PRO A 5 -5.40 -50.84 16.36
C PRO A 5 -5.83 -50.48 14.94
N ILE A 6 -7.11 -50.25 14.76
CA ILE A 6 -7.69 -49.83 13.49
C ILE A 6 -8.04 -48.34 13.59
N THR A 7 -7.48 -47.51 12.72
CA THR A 7 -7.87 -46.11 12.57
C THR A 7 -8.89 -45.96 11.47
N ASN A 8 -10.14 -45.63 11.81
CA ASN A 8 -11.26 -45.55 10.88
C ASN A 8 -11.49 -44.14 10.29
N SER A 9 -10.76 -43.14 10.82
CA SER A 9 -10.95 -41.74 10.40
C SER A 9 -9.65 -40.98 10.48
N PHE A 10 -9.44 -40.10 9.51
CA PHE A 10 -8.34 -39.12 9.46
C PHE A 10 -8.86 -37.68 9.46
N SER A 11 -10.08 -37.46 9.97
CA SER A 11 -10.77 -36.16 9.92
C SER A 11 -10.02 -35.05 10.70
N SER A 12 -9.19 -35.42 11.67
CA SER A 12 -8.34 -34.45 12.41
C SER A 12 -7.02 -34.11 11.69
N GLY A 13 -6.70 -34.80 10.59
CA GLY A 13 -5.51 -34.54 9.80
C GLY A 13 -4.21 -34.83 10.54
N GLU A 14 -3.17 -34.09 10.22
CA GLU A 14 -1.87 -34.18 10.88
C GLU A 14 -1.93 -33.49 12.25
N LEU A 15 -1.45 -34.17 13.27
CA LEU A 15 -1.43 -33.66 14.64
C LEU A 15 -0.07 -33.05 14.97
N SER A 16 -0.09 -31.92 15.64
CA SER A 16 1.12 -31.30 16.17
C SER A 16 1.89 -32.30 17.07
N PRO A 17 3.23 -32.36 16.99
CA PRO A 17 4.04 -33.17 17.89
C PRO A 17 3.76 -32.93 19.38
N ARG A 18 3.23 -31.74 19.74
CA ARG A 18 2.82 -31.42 21.12
C ARG A 18 1.60 -32.19 21.60
N LEU A 19 0.83 -32.78 20.68
CA LEU A 19 -0.34 -33.63 20.98
C LEU A 19 0.02 -35.10 21.02
N MET A 20 1.27 -35.48 20.81
CA MET A 20 1.69 -36.88 20.91
C MET A 20 1.39 -37.47 22.30
N GLY A 21 0.75 -38.62 22.32
CA GLY A 21 0.37 -39.30 23.56
C GLY A 21 -0.87 -38.71 24.28
N ARG A 22 -1.47 -37.67 23.76
CA ARG A 22 -2.70 -37.05 24.32
C ARG A 22 -3.95 -37.84 23.93
N THR A 23 -4.03 -39.08 24.43
CA THR A 23 -5.16 -40.01 24.19
C THR A 23 -6.48 -39.55 24.83
N ASP A 24 -6.41 -38.54 25.70
CA ASP A 24 -7.55 -37.85 26.30
C ASP A 24 -8.25 -36.91 25.31
N SER A 25 -7.60 -36.54 24.22
CA SER A 25 -8.21 -35.70 23.19
C SER A 25 -9.02 -36.54 22.19
N PRO A 26 -10.30 -36.22 21.94
CA PRO A 26 -11.10 -36.90 20.91
C PRO A 26 -10.49 -36.84 19.49
N LYS A 27 -9.70 -35.79 19.22
CA LYS A 27 -9.01 -35.62 17.93
C LYS A 27 -7.83 -36.57 17.75
N TYR A 28 -7.29 -37.10 18.84
CA TYR A 28 -6.13 -38.00 18.78
C TYR A 28 -6.43 -39.29 18.02
N ALA A 29 -7.60 -39.88 18.27
CA ALA A 29 -8.02 -41.14 17.62
C ALA A 29 -8.29 -40.98 16.11
N SER A 30 -8.54 -39.77 15.63
CA SER A 30 -8.84 -39.48 14.21
C SER A 30 -7.74 -38.67 13.53
N GLY A 31 -6.57 -38.58 14.14
CA GLY A 31 -5.41 -37.91 13.57
C GLY A 31 -4.30 -38.86 13.18
N CYS A 32 -3.27 -38.37 12.55
CA CYS A 32 -2.04 -39.09 12.22
C CYS A 32 -0.80 -38.24 12.51
N GLU A 33 0.34 -38.88 12.58
CA GLU A 33 1.61 -38.22 12.83
C GLU A 33 2.10 -37.43 11.62
N VAL A 34 1.88 -37.97 10.40
CA VAL A 34 2.29 -37.36 9.14
C VAL A 34 1.19 -37.52 8.11
N MET A 35 0.82 -36.42 7.43
CA MET A 35 -0.17 -36.41 6.35
C MET A 35 0.32 -35.57 5.16
N GLU A 36 1.45 -35.92 4.60
CA GLU A 36 1.99 -35.23 3.43
C GLU A 36 1.28 -35.61 2.14
N ASN A 37 0.94 -34.60 1.33
CA ASN A 37 0.27 -34.77 0.03
C ASN A 37 -1.13 -35.41 0.07
N PHE A 38 -1.79 -35.40 1.24
CA PHE A 38 -3.20 -35.81 1.39
C PHE A 38 -4.05 -34.67 1.95
N ILE A 39 -5.33 -34.70 1.63
CA ILE A 39 -6.36 -33.80 2.14
C ILE A 39 -7.27 -34.62 3.01
N ALA A 40 -7.39 -34.28 4.29
CA ALA A 40 -8.33 -34.88 5.21
C ALA A 40 -9.77 -34.50 4.78
N LEU A 41 -10.66 -35.47 4.70
CA LEU A 41 -12.06 -35.25 4.38
C LEU A 41 -12.89 -35.24 5.66
N PRO A 42 -13.94 -34.38 5.76
CA PRO A 42 -14.78 -34.28 6.96
C PRO A 42 -15.42 -35.59 7.43
N HIS A 43 -15.69 -36.49 6.50
CA HIS A 43 -16.33 -37.79 6.76
C HIS A 43 -15.33 -38.93 7.09
N GLY A 44 -14.05 -38.56 7.37
CA GLY A 44 -13.06 -39.50 7.91
C GLY A 44 -12.04 -40.05 6.90
N GLY A 45 -12.32 -39.99 5.61
CA GLY A 45 -11.36 -40.43 4.58
C GLY A 45 -10.22 -39.42 4.39
N ALA A 46 -9.15 -39.86 3.73
CA ALA A 46 -8.10 -38.99 3.23
C ALA A 46 -7.99 -39.15 1.71
N LYS A 47 -7.94 -38.03 0.99
CA LYS A 47 -7.80 -38.00 -0.47
C LYS A 47 -6.41 -37.48 -0.83
N ARG A 48 -5.76 -38.12 -1.79
CA ARG A 48 -4.51 -37.58 -2.33
C ARG A 48 -4.77 -36.23 -2.97
N ARG A 49 -3.94 -35.22 -2.67
CA ARG A 49 -4.03 -33.92 -3.32
C ARG A 49 -3.88 -34.03 -4.84
N GLY A 50 -4.43 -33.08 -5.57
CA GLY A 50 -4.17 -32.94 -6.99
C GLY A 50 -2.68 -32.72 -7.28
N GLY A 51 -2.26 -33.08 -8.49
CA GLY A 51 -0.94 -32.73 -8.99
C GLY A 51 -0.77 -31.22 -9.15
N THR A 52 0.45 -30.80 -9.37
CA THR A 52 0.80 -29.43 -9.79
C THR A 52 1.17 -29.44 -11.27
N GLU A 53 0.74 -28.43 -11.99
CA GLU A 53 1.10 -28.18 -13.37
C GLU A 53 2.19 -27.09 -13.41
N PHE A 54 3.24 -27.31 -14.20
CA PHE A 54 4.26 -26.28 -14.44
C PHE A 54 3.70 -25.29 -15.45
N ILE A 55 3.64 -24.01 -15.06
CA ILE A 55 3.16 -22.92 -15.93
C ILE A 55 4.31 -22.25 -16.67
N ASN A 56 5.26 -21.71 -15.92
CA ASN A 56 6.45 -21.07 -16.46
C ASN A 56 7.50 -20.85 -15.37
N GLU A 57 8.74 -20.59 -15.79
CA GLU A 57 9.81 -20.14 -14.91
C GLU A 57 9.73 -18.63 -14.70
N VAL A 58 10.07 -18.16 -13.47
CA VAL A 58 10.21 -16.73 -13.18
C VAL A 58 11.33 -16.12 -14.01
N LYS A 59 11.32 -14.82 -14.25
CA LYS A 59 12.32 -14.12 -15.08
C LYS A 59 13.76 -14.34 -14.61
N ASN A 60 13.97 -14.45 -13.31
CA ASN A 60 15.26 -14.75 -12.70
C ASN A 60 15.08 -15.57 -11.43
N SER A 61 15.36 -16.85 -11.51
CA SER A 61 15.21 -17.80 -10.39
C SER A 61 16.19 -17.56 -9.22
N ALA A 62 17.22 -16.73 -9.41
CA ALA A 62 18.13 -16.32 -8.32
C ALA A 62 17.55 -15.20 -7.44
N HIS A 63 16.46 -14.56 -7.86
CA HIS A 63 15.82 -13.46 -7.14
C HIS A 63 14.48 -13.89 -6.55
N THR A 64 14.18 -13.39 -5.35
CA THR A 64 12.85 -13.57 -4.75
C THR A 64 11.79 -12.94 -5.63
N THR A 65 10.70 -13.67 -5.85
CA THR A 65 9.49 -13.20 -6.51
C THR A 65 8.29 -13.44 -5.61
N ARG A 66 7.26 -12.62 -5.76
CA ARG A 66 5.99 -12.77 -5.05
C ARG A 66 4.83 -12.84 -6.02
N LEU A 67 3.96 -13.82 -5.83
CA LEU A 67 2.72 -13.94 -6.57
C LEU A 67 1.59 -13.24 -5.81
N ILE A 68 0.89 -12.34 -6.49
CA ILE A 68 -0.22 -11.58 -5.93
C ILE A 68 -1.46 -11.83 -6.80
N PRO A 69 -2.60 -12.25 -6.22
CA PRO A 69 -3.84 -12.40 -6.96
C PRO A 69 -4.41 -11.04 -7.35
N PHE A 70 -5.08 -11.00 -8.50
CA PHE A 70 -5.86 -9.85 -8.97
C PHE A 70 -7.18 -10.37 -9.54
N GLU A 71 -8.30 -10.01 -8.92
CA GLU A 71 -9.62 -10.51 -9.25
C GLU A 71 -10.46 -9.39 -9.89
N PHE A 72 -10.57 -9.40 -11.22
CA PHE A 72 -11.42 -8.46 -11.93
C PHE A 72 -12.89 -8.87 -11.86
N SER A 73 -13.15 -10.16 -12.06
CA SER A 73 -14.49 -10.76 -11.95
C SER A 73 -14.36 -12.23 -11.52
N VAL A 74 -15.49 -12.88 -11.27
CA VAL A 74 -15.53 -14.32 -10.92
C VAL A 74 -14.89 -15.19 -12.00
N ASP A 75 -15.05 -14.81 -13.28
CA ASP A 75 -14.54 -15.57 -14.42
C ASP A 75 -13.18 -15.07 -14.93
N GLN A 76 -12.74 -13.90 -14.50
CA GLN A 76 -11.51 -13.29 -14.99
C GLN A 76 -10.60 -12.90 -13.84
N THR A 77 -9.66 -13.78 -13.56
CA THR A 77 -8.65 -13.61 -12.51
C THR A 77 -7.25 -13.61 -13.10
N TYR A 78 -6.35 -12.96 -12.43
CA TYR A 78 -4.95 -12.89 -12.80
C TYR A 78 -4.07 -13.24 -11.61
N VAL A 79 -2.88 -13.73 -11.90
CA VAL A 79 -1.78 -13.83 -10.95
C VAL A 79 -0.68 -12.90 -11.44
N LEU A 80 -0.28 -11.99 -10.57
CA LEU A 80 0.77 -11.01 -10.81
C LEU A 80 2.07 -11.53 -10.21
N GLU A 81 3.10 -11.73 -11.03
CA GLU A 81 4.45 -12.07 -10.59
C GLU A 81 5.25 -10.77 -10.37
N PHE A 82 5.41 -10.37 -9.13
CA PHE A 82 6.29 -9.26 -8.74
C PHE A 82 7.71 -9.78 -8.57
N GLY A 83 8.63 -9.27 -9.37
CA GLY A 83 10.04 -9.59 -9.29
C GLY A 83 10.91 -8.34 -9.21
N ASN A 84 12.19 -8.49 -9.52
CA ASN A 84 13.15 -7.39 -9.45
C ASN A 84 12.90 -6.34 -10.54
N ASN A 85 12.23 -5.26 -10.18
CA ASN A 85 11.85 -4.14 -11.03
C ASN A 85 10.87 -4.48 -12.17
N TYR A 86 10.07 -5.55 -12.03
CA TYR A 86 9.05 -5.90 -13.03
C TYR A 86 7.80 -6.51 -12.39
N ILE A 87 6.68 -6.51 -13.15
CA ILE A 87 5.50 -7.35 -12.94
C ILE A 87 5.22 -8.09 -14.24
N ARG A 88 5.02 -9.42 -14.16
CA ARG A 88 4.49 -10.28 -15.22
C ARG A 88 3.10 -10.75 -14.85
N PHE A 89 2.31 -11.12 -15.82
CA PHE A 89 0.90 -11.39 -15.68
C PHE A 89 0.55 -12.78 -16.19
N TYR A 90 -0.25 -13.50 -15.43
CA TYR A 90 -0.71 -14.84 -15.74
C TYR A 90 -2.23 -14.90 -15.61
N THR A 91 -2.87 -15.68 -16.48
CA THR A 91 -4.30 -15.97 -16.44
C THR A 91 -4.58 -17.26 -17.18
N ASN A 92 -5.67 -17.96 -16.85
CA ASN A 92 -6.10 -19.21 -17.53
C ASN A 92 -4.98 -20.26 -17.67
N GLY A 93 -4.17 -20.42 -16.62
CA GLY A 93 -3.08 -21.39 -16.61
C GLY A 93 -1.89 -21.04 -17.50
N GLY A 94 -1.77 -19.81 -18.01
CA GLY A 94 -0.67 -19.38 -18.89
C GLY A 94 -0.17 -17.98 -18.60
N GLN A 95 1.06 -17.71 -19.08
CA GLN A 95 1.67 -16.38 -19.05
C GLN A 95 1.08 -15.51 -20.16
N ILE A 96 0.69 -14.27 -19.84
CA ILE A 96 0.26 -13.30 -20.85
C ILE A 96 1.47 -12.90 -21.70
N GLN A 97 1.30 -12.94 -23.02
CA GLN A 97 2.32 -12.57 -23.98
C GLN A 97 1.88 -11.37 -24.82
N ALA A 98 2.85 -10.55 -25.19
CA ALA A 98 2.71 -9.50 -26.18
C ALA A 98 3.86 -9.62 -27.18
N ASN A 99 3.56 -9.61 -28.48
CA ASN A 99 4.55 -9.78 -29.55
C ASN A 99 5.47 -11.01 -29.37
N SER A 100 4.89 -12.15 -28.97
CA SER A 100 5.61 -13.42 -28.72
C SER A 100 6.63 -13.38 -27.59
N ALA A 101 6.54 -12.38 -26.69
CA ALA A 101 7.35 -12.28 -25.49
C ALA A 101 6.43 -12.16 -24.24
N ALA A 102 6.97 -12.48 -23.08
CA ALA A 102 6.25 -12.27 -21.83
C ALA A 102 5.83 -10.80 -21.70
N TYR A 103 4.55 -10.54 -21.50
CA TYR A 103 4.08 -9.19 -21.19
C TYR A 103 4.53 -8.80 -19.79
N GLU A 104 5.27 -7.73 -19.69
CA GLU A 104 5.76 -7.21 -18.42
C GLU A 104 5.72 -5.68 -18.37
N ILE A 105 5.56 -5.13 -17.19
CA ILE A 105 5.70 -3.70 -16.90
C ILE A 105 6.82 -3.48 -15.89
N THR A 106 7.50 -2.33 -15.98
CA THR A 106 8.59 -1.95 -15.07
C THR A 106 8.04 -1.38 -13.77
N THR A 107 8.69 -1.72 -12.66
CA THR A 107 8.38 -1.17 -11.32
C THR A 107 9.63 -0.64 -10.64
N ALA A 108 9.45 0.09 -9.53
CA ALA A 108 10.56 0.54 -8.69
C ALA A 108 10.95 -0.48 -7.60
N TYR A 109 10.18 -1.57 -7.44
CA TYR A 109 10.38 -2.53 -6.35
C TYR A 109 11.49 -3.51 -6.68
N THR A 110 12.45 -3.66 -5.77
CA THR A 110 13.53 -4.64 -5.89
C THR A 110 13.09 -6.01 -5.36
N HIS A 111 13.80 -7.06 -5.72
CA HIS A 111 13.51 -8.42 -5.25
C HIS A 111 13.52 -8.56 -3.72
N SER A 112 14.28 -7.73 -3.01
CA SER A 112 14.29 -7.72 -1.54
C SER A 112 13.06 -7.06 -0.91
N GLN A 113 12.32 -6.24 -1.68
CA GLN A 113 11.17 -5.46 -1.22
C GLN A 113 9.82 -6.10 -1.56
N VAL A 114 9.78 -7.05 -2.50
CA VAL A 114 8.50 -7.60 -2.99
C VAL A 114 7.66 -8.28 -1.90
N ASN A 115 8.30 -8.81 -0.84
CA ASN A 115 7.58 -9.45 0.26
C ASN A 115 6.95 -8.44 1.23
N ASP A 116 7.46 -7.21 1.27
CA ASP A 116 6.97 -6.15 2.15
C ASP A 116 5.83 -5.34 1.52
N LEU A 117 5.53 -5.57 0.24
CA LEU A 117 4.42 -4.92 -0.44
C LEU A 117 3.09 -5.26 0.25
N GLN A 118 2.27 -4.24 0.50
CA GLN A 118 0.87 -4.41 0.88
C GLN A 118 -0.01 -3.83 -0.22
N PHE A 119 -1.19 -4.40 -0.40
CA PHE A 119 -2.08 -4.00 -1.49
C PHE A 119 -3.55 -4.10 -1.10
N ALA A 120 -4.35 -3.25 -1.71
CA ALA A 120 -5.80 -3.29 -1.67
C ALA A 120 -6.32 -3.10 -3.09
N GLN A 121 -7.33 -3.87 -3.47
CA GLN A 121 -7.88 -3.84 -4.82
C GLN A 121 -9.35 -3.45 -4.80
N ASN A 122 -9.75 -2.66 -5.79
CA ASN A 122 -11.14 -2.40 -6.12
C ASN A 122 -11.30 -2.43 -7.66
N ALA A 123 -12.08 -3.37 -8.16
CA ALA A 123 -12.30 -3.61 -9.58
C ALA A 123 -10.97 -3.68 -10.39
N ASP A 124 -10.76 -2.75 -11.32
CA ASP A 124 -9.60 -2.70 -12.22
C ASP A 124 -8.36 -2.02 -11.61
N VAL A 125 -8.44 -1.57 -10.36
CA VAL A 125 -7.36 -0.81 -9.72
C VAL A 125 -6.88 -1.50 -8.45
N MET A 126 -5.56 -1.63 -8.34
CA MET A 126 -4.89 -2.10 -7.13
C MET A 126 -3.95 -1.01 -6.60
N TRP A 127 -4.18 -0.59 -5.37
CA TRP A 127 -3.28 0.31 -4.63
C TRP A 127 -2.20 -0.52 -3.97
N ILE A 128 -0.96 -0.13 -4.18
CA ILE A 128 0.23 -0.83 -3.69
C ILE A 128 1.03 0.14 -2.83
N VAL A 129 1.40 -0.29 -1.63
CA VAL A 129 2.22 0.50 -0.71
C VAL A 129 3.45 -0.26 -0.25
N HIS A 130 4.50 0.51 0.03
CA HIS A 130 5.76 0.05 0.60
C HIS A 130 6.39 1.20 1.39
N PRO A 131 6.99 0.98 2.59
CA PRO A 131 7.51 2.06 3.44
C PRO A 131 8.54 2.98 2.78
N SER A 132 9.25 2.50 1.76
CA SER A 132 10.29 3.25 1.05
C SER A 132 9.85 3.86 -0.29
N HIS A 133 8.62 3.62 -0.72
CA HIS A 133 8.11 4.08 -2.03
C HIS A 133 6.77 4.79 -1.87
N LYS A 134 6.55 5.82 -2.71
CA LYS A 134 5.23 6.45 -2.81
C LYS A 134 4.16 5.39 -3.08
N PRO A 135 2.96 5.53 -2.50
CA PRO A 135 1.81 4.72 -2.89
C PRO A 135 1.61 4.73 -4.41
N ARG A 136 1.27 3.59 -4.98
CA ARG A 136 1.09 3.45 -6.44
C ARG A 136 -0.24 2.81 -6.76
N LYS A 137 -0.78 3.21 -7.91
CA LYS A 137 -1.92 2.58 -8.55
C LYS A 137 -1.46 1.69 -9.69
N LEU A 138 -1.80 0.40 -9.63
CA LEU A 138 -1.73 -0.52 -10.75
C LEU A 138 -3.13 -0.62 -11.34
N THR A 139 -3.29 -0.20 -12.59
CA THR A 139 -4.58 -0.19 -13.29
C THR A 139 -4.56 -1.13 -14.46
N ARG A 140 -5.55 -2.02 -14.53
CA ARG A 140 -5.81 -2.87 -15.68
C ARG A 140 -6.66 -2.11 -16.71
N LEU A 141 -6.17 -1.97 -17.92
CA LEU A 141 -6.90 -1.37 -19.03
C LEU A 141 -7.45 -2.43 -19.98
N ALA A 142 -6.68 -3.51 -20.19
CA ALA A 142 -7.05 -4.66 -21.00
C ALA A 142 -6.21 -5.87 -20.58
N HIS A 143 -6.45 -7.02 -21.21
CA HIS A 143 -5.77 -8.29 -20.92
C HIS A 143 -4.22 -8.17 -20.94
N ALA A 144 -3.65 -7.50 -21.94
CA ALA A 144 -2.23 -7.22 -22.06
C ALA A 144 -1.95 -5.70 -22.06
N SER A 145 -2.69 -4.94 -21.24
CA SER A 145 -2.50 -3.50 -21.09
C SER A 145 -2.71 -3.09 -19.64
N TRP A 146 -1.62 -2.79 -18.97
CA TRP A 146 -1.58 -2.41 -17.56
C TRP A 146 -0.69 -1.20 -17.38
N THR A 147 -1.03 -0.35 -16.44
CA THR A 147 -0.23 0.82 -16.07
C THR A 147 0.03 0.84 -14.58
N ILE A 148 1.22 1.30 -14.18
CA ILE A 148 1.55 1.59 -12.80
C ILE A 148 2.03 3.03 -12.69
N ALA A 149 1.41 3.80 -11.80
CA ALA A 149 1.71 5.21 -11.59
C ALA A 149 1.76 5.53 -10.09
N ASP A 150 2.46 6.59 -9.73
CA ASP A 150 2.39 7.12 -8.36
C ASP A 150 0.96 7.60 -8.09
N GLU A 151 0.48 7.39 -6.85
CA GLU A 151 -0.80 7.93 -6.41
C GLU A 151 -0.71 9.45 -6.31
N GLU A 152 -1.62 10.13 -6.97
CA GLU A 152 -1.77 11.59 -6.87
C GLU A 152 -2.94 11.92 -5.95
N PHE A 153 -2.61 12.31 -4.73
CA PHE A 153 -3.61 12.77 -3.76
C PHE A 153 -4.17 14.13 -4.16
N LYS A 154 -5.48 14.29 -4.12
CA LYS A 154 -6.15 15.58 -4.42
C LYS A 154 -5.87 16.63 -3.36
N LYS A 155 -5.86 16.23 -2.08
CA LYS A 155 -5.57 17.11 -0.95
C LYS A 155 -5.06 16.29 0.23
N GLY A 156 -3.76 16.39 0.53
CA GLY A 156 -3.11 15.63 1.61
C GLY A 156 -2.48 14.32 1.12
N PRO A 157 -2.25 13.33 2.00
CA PRO A 157 -2.51 13.38 3.44
C PRO A 157 -1.55 14.30 4.21
N PHE A 158 -2.02 14.81 5.34
CA PHE A 158 -1.28 15.76 6.17
C PHE A 158 -0.96 15.15 7.54
N LEU A 159 0.11 15.67 8.16
CA LEU A 159 0.37 15.50 9.59
C LEU A 159 -0.55 16.43 10.40
N PRO A 160 -0.68 16.23 11.73
CA PRO A 160 -1.38 17.16 12.59
C PRO A 160 -0.87 18.59 12.45
N VAL A 161 -1.71 19.57 12.78
CA VAL A 161 -1.33 20.98 12.81
C VAL A 161 -0.08 21.17 13.68
N ASN A 162 0.82 22.01 13.20
CA ASN A 162 2.02 22.40 13.94
C ASN A 162 1.67 22.89 15.35
N GLN A 163 2.44 22.44 16.34
CA GLN A 163 2.26 22.77 17.74
C GLN A 163 3.36 23.75 18.27
N ASP A 164 4.36 24.02 17.44
CA ASP A 164 5.43 24.96 17.77
C ASP A 164 5.02 26.39 17.38
N GLU A 165 4.66 27.19 18.36
CA GLU A 165 4.23 28.58 18.16
C GLU A 165 5.35 29.47 17.61
N THR A 166 6.61 29.08 17.74
CA THR A 166 7.77 29.82 17.25
C THR A 166 8.09 29.53 15.79
N LEU A 167 7.63 28.39 15.26
CA LEU A 167 7.83 27.98 13.88
C LEU A 167 6.65 28.42 13.02
N THR A 168 6.81 29.55 12.36
CA THR A 168 5.77 30.18 11.54
C THR A 168 6.09 30.12 10.05
N ILE A 169 5.06 30.21 9.22
CA ILE A 169 5.14 30.34 7.75
C ILE A 169 4.42 31.63 7.34
N SER A 170 5.01 32.37 6.39
CA SER A 170 4.39 33.54 5.77
C SER A 170 4.38 33.41 4.25
N PHE A 171 3.38 34.00 3.61
CA PHE A 171 3.27 34.12 2.15
C PHE A 171 3.97 35.41 1.67
N ALA A 172 4.51 35.39 0.44
CA ALA A 172 5.10 36.57 -0.16
C ALA A 172 4.02 37.52 -0.75
N SER A 173 2.83 37.01 -1.08
CA SER A 173 1.73 37.77 -1.72
C SER A 173 0.36 37.18 -1.37
N THR A 174 -0.65 38.02 -1.35
CA THR A 174 -2.07 37.61 -1.19
C THR A 174 -2.77 37.29 -2.51
N SER A 175 -2.15 37.58 -3.65
CA SER A 175 -2.79 37.47 -4.97
C SER A 175 -2.04 36.59 -5.97
N ALA A 176 -0.78 36.24 -5.71
CA ALA A 176 0.03 35.42 -6.61
C ALA A 176 -0.28 33.93 -6.41
N THR A 177 -0.65 33.23 -7.49
CA THR A 177 -0.93 31.80 -7.47
C THR A 177 0.32 30.92 -7.33
N THR A 178 1.46 31.42 -7.83
CA THR A 178 2.78 30.79 -7.64
C THR A 178 3.67 31.81 -6.96
N GLN A 179 4.22 31.46 -5.80
CA GLN A 179 4.96 32.37 -4.96
C GLN A 179 5.89 31.63 -3.99
N ASN A 180 6.71 32.39 -3.29
CA ASN A 180 7.50 31.84 -2.21
C ASN A 180 6.71 31.90 -0.89
N ILE A 181 6.92 30.87 -0.07
CA ILE A 181 6.59 30.88 1.35
C ILE A 181 7.90 30.87 2.15
N THR A 182 7.89 31.57 3.28
CA THR A 182 9.07 31.71 4.13
C THR A 182 8.74 31.22 5.54
N ALA A 183 9.56 30.31 6.05
CA ALA A 183 9.49 29.83 7.44
C ALA A 183 10.44 30.64 8.34
N SER A 184 10.05 30.85 9.60
CA SER A 184 10.85 31.55 10.62
C SER A 184 12.13 30.81 11.00
N ALA A 185 12.17 29.47 10.83
CA ALA A 185 13.31 28.61 11.09
C ALA A 185 13.40 27.50 10.03
N SER A 186 14.42 26.64 10.14
CA SER A 186 14.65 25.52 9.21
C SER A 186 13.48 24.55 9.22
N LEU A 187 12.74 24.49 8.11
CA LEU A 187 11.56 23.62 7.89
C LEU A 187 11.66 22.84 6.57
N PHE A 188 11.96 23.56 5.48
CA PHE A 188 11.89 22.99 4.14
C PHE A 188 13.13 22.18 3.76
N ASN A 189 12.89 21.10 3.02
CA ASN A 189 13.95 20.27 2.43
C ASN A 189 13.46 19.65 1.12
N SER A 190 14.36 19.03 0.37
CA SER A 190 14.04 18.46 -0.96
C SER A 190 12.94 17.39 -0.95
N SER A 191 12.69 16.72 0.18
CA SER A 191 11.63 15.71 0.29
C SER A 191 10.21 16.31 0.26
N HIS A 192 10.06 17.61 0.46
CA HIS A 192 8.80 18.32 0.37
C HIS A 192 8.38 18.65 -1.06
N VAL A 193 9.30 18.55 -2.04
CA VAL A 193 8.97 18.82 -3.45
C VAL A 193 7.89 17.85 -3.96
N GLY A 194 6.81 18.41 -4.51
CA GLY A 194 5.62 17.68 -4.93
C GLY A 194 4.66 17.35 -3.79
N GLY A 195 5.03 17.63 -2.53
CA GLY A 195 4.16 17.51 -1.36
C GLY A 195 3.29 18.75 -1.14
N ASP A 196 2.22 18.56 -0.38
CA ASP A 196 1.21 19.58 -0.12
C ASP A 196 1.29 20.09 1.32
N PHE A 197 1.17 21.41 1.49
CA PHE A 197 0.98 22.05 2.79
C PHE A 197 -0.43 22.64 2.89
N LEU A 198 -1.00 22.61 4.09
CA LEU A 198 -2.15 23.44 4.46
C LEU A 198 -1.67 24.55 5.39
N ILE A 199 -2.02 25.78 5.07
CA ILE A 199 -1.59 26.96 5.83
C ILE A 199 -2.81 27.83 6.12
N ASP A 200 -3.13 28.00 7.41
CA ASP A 200 -4.21 28.86 7.85
C ASP A 200 -3.67 30.28 8.05
N THR A 201 -4.18 31.22 7.27
CA THR A 201 -3.77 32.64 7.31
C THR A 201 -4.67 33.51 8.17
N ILE A 202 -5.78 32.93 8.72
CA ILE A 202 -6.73 33.69 9.57
C ILE A 202 -6.98 32.94 10.87
N PRO A 203 -6.09 33.06 11.88
CA PRO A 203 -6.25 32.39 13.16
C PRO A 203 -7.50 32.85 13.97
N THR A 204 -8.11 33.98 13.60
CA THR A 204 -9.19 34.62 14.39
C THR A 204 -10.61 34.38 13.86
N VAL A 205 -10.76 33.80 12.67
CA VAL A 205 -12.08 33.53 12.07
C VAL A 205 -12.23 32.04 11.85
N ALA A 206 -13.14 31.41 12.56
CA ALA A 206 -13.47 29.99 12.46
C ALA A 206 -14.16 29.62 11.12
N THR A 207 -13.71 30.17 10.00
CA THR A 207 -14.26 29.91 8.65
C THR A 207 -13.75 28.61 8.06
N GLY A 208 -12.69 28.00 8.64
CA GLY A 208 -12.08 26.79 8.10
C GLY A 208 -11.40 26.97 6.73
N GLU A 209 -11.15 28.22 6.34
CA GLU A 209 -10.52 28.56 5.06
C GLU A 209 -9.01 28.42 5.17
N VAL A 210 -8.51 27.26 4.73
CA VAL A 210 -7.10 26.90 4.76
C VAL A 210 -6.55 26.93 3.36
N VAL A 211 -5.44 27.67 3.15
CA VAL A 211 -4.75 27.75 1.86
C VAL A 211 -4.01 26.42 1.60
N TRP A 212 -4.41 25.74 0.52
CA TRP A 212 -3.75 24.53 0.07
C TRP A 212 -2.71 24.84 -0.99
N VAL A 213 -1.45 24.51 -0.68
CA VAL A 213 -0.33 24.75 -1.59
C VAL A 213 0.46 23.48 -1.88
N ARG A 214 0.99 23.37 -3.09
CA ARG A 214 1.94 22.32 -3.49
C ARG A 214 3.33 22.92 -3.65
N VAL A 215 4.33 22.27 -3.08
CA VAL A 215 5.73 22.71 -3.16
C VAL A 215 6.29 22.36 -4.55
N ASN A 216 6.72 23.36 -5.30
CA ASN A 216 7.37 23.20 -6.61
C ASN A 216 8.88 22.95 -6.45
N SER A 217 9.52 23.75 -5.59
CA SER A 217 10.95 23.66 -5.32
C SER A 217 11.28 24.23 -3.94
N VAL A 218 12.41 23.84 -3.40
CA VAL A 218 12.94 24.34 -2.13
C VAL A 218 14.22 25.10 -2.43
N ALA A 219 14.20 26.40 -2.16
CA ALA A 219 15.34 27.30 -2.38
C ALA A 219 16.34 27.26 -1.22
N SER A 220 15.85 27.13 0.01
CA SER A 220 16.65 27.00 1.24
C SER A 220 15.85 26.27 2.31
N ALA A 221 16.47 26.00 3.45
CA ALA A 221 15.78 25.41 4.59
C ALA A 221 14.61 26.27 5.14
N THR A 222 14.57 27.55 4.78
CA THR A 222 13.53 28.49 5.20
C THR A 222 12.66 29.03 4.07
N VAL A 223 12.96 28.74 2.79
CA VAL A 223 12.22 29.27 1.64
C VAL A 223 11.86 28.16 0.67
N ALA A 224 10.56 28.04 0.36
CA ALA A 224 10.05 27.15 -0.66
C ALA A 224 9.18 27.91 -1.67
N ASN A 225 9.28 27.55 -2.96
CA ASN A 225 8.37 28.02 -4.00
C ASN A 225 7.16 27.08 -4.07
N VAL A 226 5.96 27.64 -4.05
CA VAL A 226 4.72 26.88 -4.02
C VAL A 226 3.73 27.38 -5.06
N THR A 227 2.81 26.49 -5.45
CA THR A 227 1.61 26.85 -6.24
C THR A 227 0.37 26.60 -5.39
N ILE A 228 -0.51 27.59 -5.31
CA ILE A 228 -1.81 27.48 -4.66
C ILE A 228 -2.71 26.57 -5.52
N LYS A 229 -3.25 25.53 -4.92
CA LYS A 229 -4.05 24.50 -5.61
C LYS A 229 -5.53 24.76 -5.59
N ASP A 230 -6.02 25.53 -4.62
CA ASP A 230 -7.42 25.94 -4.54
C ASP A 230 -7.50 27.46 -4.63
N LEU A 231 -7.86 27.96 -5.82
CA LEU A 231 -7.90 29.41 -6.10
C LEU A 231 -9.07 30.13 -5.42
N GLY A 232 -10.04 29.38 -4.86
CA GLY A 232 -11.09 29.94 -4.01
C GLY A 232 -10.60 30.39 -2.64
N TYR A 233 -9.43 29.91 -2.22
CA TYR A 233 -8.85 30.15 -0.89
C TYR A 233 -7.43 30.72 -1.01
N MET A 234 -7.35 31.98 -1.40
CA MET A 234 -6.08 32.73 -1.44
C MET A 234 -5.68 33.20 -0.06
N PRO A 235 -4.35 33.43 0.20
CA PRO A 235 -3.91 34.03 1.47
C PRO A 235 -4.61 35.36 1.70
N GLN A 236 -5.13 35.56 2.90
CA GLN A 236 -5.82 36.84 3.26
C GLN A 236 -4.82 37.92 3.62
N ASP A 237 -3.67 37.53 4.17
CA ASP A 237 -2.57 38.42 4.48
C ASP A 237 -1.20 37.71 4.28
N THR A 238 -0.12 38.42 4.54
CA THR A 238 1.25 37.94 4.51
C THR A 238 1.86 37.78 5.90
N ASN A 239 1.03 37.88 6.96
CA ASN A 239 1.52 37.74 8.32
C ASN A 239 1.99 36.31 8.59
N PRO A 240 3.02 36.11 9.42
CA PRO A 240 3.44 34.78 9.82
C PRO A 240 2.37 34.06 10.62
N THR A 241 2.08 32.78 10.28
CA THR A 241 1.18 31.91 11.01
C THR A 241 1.89 30.62 11.44
N ASN A 242 1.58 30.15 12.64
CA ASN A 242 2.03 28.84 13.14
C ASN A 242 1.00 27.72 12.86
N LEU A 243 -0.16 28.07 12.31
CA LEU A 243 -1.22 27.12 11.98
C LEU A 243 -1.02 26.54 10.58
N TRP A 244 -0.17 25.54 10.47
CA TRP A 244 0.11 24.86 9.21
C TRP A 244 0.25 23.35 9.42
N GLN A 245 0.07 22.60 8.35
CA GLN A 245 0.23 21.16 8.30
C GLN A 245 1.17 20.79 7.14
N GLU A 246 2.10 19.90 7.41
CA GLU A 246 3.03 19.38 6.40
C GLU A 246 2.54 18.05 5.79
N PRO A 247 3.06 17.66 4.61
CA PRO A 247 2.71 16.40 3.99
C PRO A 247 3.15 15.22 4.87
N ALA A 248 2.25 14.24 5.02
CA ALA A 248 2.51 13.05 5.83
C ALA A 248 3.46 12.06 5.12
N PHE A 249 3.39 11.98 3.78
CA PHE A 249 4.13 11.02 2.97
C PHE A 249 5.27 11.70 2.23
N THR A 250 6.48 11.54 2.73
CA THR A 250 7.71 12.09 2.12
C THR A 250 8.84 11.07 2.25
N THR A 251 9.93 11.24 1.51
CA THR A 251 11.09 10.34 1.61
C THR A 251 11.75 10.34 3.00
N ILE A 252 11.60 11.41 3.77
CA ILE A 252 12.13 11.53 5.14
C ILE A 252 11.16 10.97 6.18
N LYS A 253 9.86 11.27 6.04
CA LYS A 253 8.82 10.79 6.97
C LYS A 253 8.48 9.31 6.75
N GLY A 254 8.82 8.79 5.57
CA GLY A 254 8.44 7.48 5.08
C GLY A 254 7.08 7.48 4.39
N TYR A 255 6.74 6.35 3.82
CA TYR A 255 5.47 6.10 3.16
C TYR A 255 4.67 5.05 3.92
N PRO A 256 3.36 4.89 3.65
CA PRO A 256 2.54 3.94 4.39
C PRO A 256 3.00 2.50 4.19
N SER A 257 2.93 1.72 5.26
CA SER A 257 3.23 0.29 5.28
C SER A 257 1.99 -0.60 5.15
N GLY A 258 0.79 -0.03 5.26
CA GLY A 258 -0.48 -0.74 5.13
C GLY A 258 -1.49 0.04 4.32
N VAL A 259 -2.34 -0.69 3.58
CA VAL A 259 -3.46 -0.15 2.81
C VAL A 259 -4.63 -1.12 2.86
N VAL A 260 -5.86 -0.60 3.04
CA VAL A 260 -7.07 -1.42 3.09
C VAL A 260 -8.29 -0.59 2.73
N PHE A 261 -9.30 -1.23 2.13
CA PHE A 261 -10.64 -0.65 1.99
C PHE A 261 -11.49 -0.99 3.20
N TYR A 262 -12.08 0.04 3.82
CA TYR A 262 -13.04 -0.11 4.90
C TYR A 262 -14.07 1.02 4.86
N GLU A 263 -15.34 0.70 4.97
CA GLU A 263 -16.48 1.64 4.95
C GLU A 263 -16.43 2.64 3.79
N GLN A 264 -16.22 2.13 2.56
CA GLN A 264 -16.15 2.92 1.33
C GLN A 264 -15.05 4.00 1.33
N ARG A 265 -13.99 3.78 2.10
CA ARG A 265 -12.80 4.62 2.15
C ARG A 265 -11.56 3.79 1.91
N LEU A 266 -10.55 4.40 1.33
CA LEU A 266 -9.21 3.83 1.27
C LEU A 266 -8.42 4.33 2.48
N TRP A 267 -7.91 3.40 3.26
CA TRP A 267 -7.14 3.68 4.47
C TRP A 267 -5.68 3.34 4.23
N TYR A 268 -4.82 4.26 4.61
CA TYR A 268 -3.38 4.06 4.69
C TYR A 268 -2.96 4.06 6.15
N ALA A 269 -1.97 3.23 6.49
CA ALA A 269 -1.52 3.08 7.87
C ALA A 269 -0.01 3.03 7.98
N GLY A 270 0.50 3.64 9.05
CA GLY A 270 1.85 3.50 9.54
C GLY A 270 2.94 3.97 8.58
N THR A 271 3.49 5.15 8.81
CA THR A 271 4.77 5.54 8.20
C THR A 271 5.91 5.29 9.18
N VAL A 272 7.16 5.33 8.73
CA VAL A 272 8.34 5.18 9.59
C VAL A 272 8.33 6.21 10.73
N SER A 273 7.94 7.46 10.44
CA SER A 273 7.87 8.54 11.45
C SER A 273 6.62 8.51 12.32
N LYS A 274 5.52 7.89 11.85
CA LYS A 274 4.22 7.83 12.52
C LYS A 274 3.60 6.43 12.40
N PRO A 275 4.17 5.41 13.10
CA PRO A 275 3.79 4.01 12.91
C PRO A 275 2.37 3.66 13.40
N GLN A 276 1.77 4.48 14.26
CA GLN A 276 0.44 4.26 14.82
C GLN A 276 -0.62 5.23 14.26
N THR A 277 -0.36 5.85 13.11
CA THR A 277 -1.27 6.83 12.52
C THR A 277 -1.96 6.25 11.29
N PHE A 278 -3.23 6.60 11.11
CA PHE A 278 -4.05 6.23 9.96
C PHE A 278 -4.44 7.49 9.19
N TRP A 279 -4.53 7.35 7.89
CA TRP A 279 -5.06 8.36 6.96
C TRP A 279 -6.14 7.70 6.12
N ALA A 280 -7.28 8.35 5.96
CA ALA A 280 -8.40 7.83 5.20
C ALA A 280 -8.81 8.81 4.11
N SER A 281 -9.21 8.28 2.96
CA SER A 281 -9.86 9.05 1.92
C SER A 281 -11.26 9.52 2.37
N LYS A 282 -11.88 10.41 1.62
CA LYS A 282 -13.31 10.66 1.74
C LYS A 282 -14.10 9.43 1.30
N THR A 283 -15.34 9.33 1.77
CA THR A 283 -16.24 8.24 1.40
C THR A 283 -16.52 8.26 -0.11
N GLY A 284 -16.22 7.15 -0.79
CA GLY A 284 -16.42 7.01 -2.24
C GLY A 284 -15.38 7.73 -3.12
N GLU A 285 -14.46 8.51 -2.54
CA GLU A 285 -13.35 9.16 -3.24
C GLU A 285 -12.04 8.59 -2.70
N TYR A 286 -11.24 7.92 -3.55
CA TYR A 286 -10.04 7.20 -3.13
C TYR A 286 -8.73 7.94 -3.42
N GLU A 287 -8.82 9.19 -3.92
CA GLU A 287 -7.70 10.06 -4.27
C GLU A 287 -7.57 11.28 -3.34
#